data_3a04c96372fee09d52a395e6085aa289
#
_entry.id   3a04c96372fee09d52a395e6085aa289
#
_cell.length_a   1.000
_cell.length_b   1.000
_cell.length_c   1.000
_cell.angle_alpha   90.00
_cell.angle_beta   90.00
_cell.angle_gamma   90.00
#
_symmetry.space_group_name_H-M   'P 1'
#
loop_
_entity.id
_entity.type
_entity.pdbx_description
1 polymer ?
#
loop_
_entity_poly.entity_id
_entity_poly.type
_entity_poly.pdbx_seq_one_letter_code
_entity_poly.pdbx_strand_id
1 'polypeptide(L)'
;IRPCTLGSAIPGSAQFWKARPVSPSYIGISFNSSCIIPVFPFQVVFMNFPVLYLRKGAERRLRAGHLWVYSNEVDTRRSPLTEFEAGVQAELRASNDKPLGTVFVNPHALICGRLISRDPGHGMTPQRLTQRMEAALALRERLFDKPFYRWVFGDSDGLSGLVIDRFDSLVVVQISTAGMEAMKEAVVRAVQRLVHPAAIILKNDGKMRKVEGLDTYVEQAHGAAVSLLEVEENGVRFEVPLEGGQKTGWFYDHRMNRARLQAYAPGKRVLDVFSYVGGWGIQAACAGATQVTCVDSSAGAIDSVHHNARLNGLDNVETIEGDAFEALKALADEKEKFDVVVLDPPALIPRRRDQKAGEEAYARLNQLGLRLLERDGILVSASCSMHLSQEKLVCGHCIKHLKRNFLSSLYMHGVREGRWLQKYAP
;
A
#
# COMPACT_ATOMS: atom_id res chain seq x y z
N ILE A 1 52.52 17.50 5.14
CA ILE A 1 53.24 17.05 6.33
C ILE A 1 52.70 15.65 6.69
N ARG A 2 53.62 14.75 6.79
CA ARG A 2 53.65 13.29 6.77
C ARG A 2 52.55 12.50 7.52
N PRO A 3 52.33 11.22 7.09
CA PRO A 3 51.40 10.29 7.74
C PRO A 3 52.06 9.55 8.92
N CYS A 4 51.28 9.18 9.93
CA CYS A 4 51.70 8.22 10.96
C CYS A 4 51.06 6.85 10.68
N THR A 5 51.96 5.91 10.39
CA THR A 5 51.74 4.46 10.43
C THR A 5 52.00 3.93 11.85
N LEU A 6 51.22 2.93 12.26
CA LEU A 6 51.54 1.83 13.21
C LEU A 6 50.23 1.09 13.39
N GLY A 7 49.99 -0.16 13.04
CA GLY A 7 50.86 -1.32 13.12
C GLY A 7 50.56 -2.10 14.37
N SER A 8 49.64 -3.09 14.35
CA SER A 8 49.82 -4.33 15.08
C SER A 8 48.75 -5.36 14.61
N ALA A 9 49.30 -6.41 14.04
CA ALA A 9 48.62 -7.62 13.64
C ALA A 9 48.22 -8.45 14.88
N ILE A 10 47.08 -9.12 14.85
CA ILE A 10 46.76 -10.27 15.67
C ILE A 10 46.51 -11.43 14.71
N PRO A 11 47.22 -12.57 14.93
CA PRO A 11 47.08 -13.75 14.07
C PRO A 11 46.03 -14.71 14.64
N GLY A 12 45.43 -15.48 13.78
CA GLY A 12 44.93 -16.73 14.25
C GLY A 12 43.61 -17.24 13.71
N SER A 13 43.80 -18.20 12.86
CA SER A 13 43.05 -19.45 12.67
C SER A 13 41.71 -19.38 11.96
N ALA A 14 41.79 -19.50 10.62
CA ALA A 14 40.76 -20.10 9.81
C ALA A 14 40.67 -21.60 10.11
N GLN A 15 39.61 -22.03 10.78
CA GLN A 15 39.26 -23.46 10.85
C GLN A 15 38.26 -23.76 9.71
N PHE A 16 38.76 -24.47 8.72
CA PHE A 16 37.98 -25.12 7.68
C PHE A 16 37.09 -26.22 8.29
N TRP A 17 35.79 -26.06 8.20
CA TRP A 17 34.84 -27.14 8.41
C TRP A 17 34.78 -28.00 7.17
N LYS A 18 35.51 -29.13 7.19
CA LYS A 18 35.30 -30.23 6.25
C LYS A 18 34.06 -31.01 6.70
N ALA A 19 33.01 -30.93 5.93
CA ALA A 19 31.86 -31.83 6.06
C ALA A 19 32.30 -33.27 5.71
N ARG A 20 32.13 -34.21 6.65
CA ARG A 20 32.27 -35.64 6.36
C ARG A 20 30.97 -36.15 5.73
N PRO A 21 31.03 -37.02 4.71
CA PRO A 21 29.84 -37.65 4.18
C PRO A 21 29.30 -38.66 5.21
N VAL A 22 28.03 -38.52 5.56
CA VAL A 22 27.29 -39.53 6.33
C VAL A 22 26.73 -40.54 5.33
N SER A 23 27.15 -41.76 5.46
CA SER A 23 26.59 -42.90 4.70
C SER A 23 25.13 -43.16 5.14
N PRO A 24 24.21 -43.47 4.22
CA PRO A 24 22.83 -43.81 4.60
C PRO A 24 22.80 -45.26 5.12
N SER A 25 22.52 -45.40 6.39
CA SER A 25 22.11 -46.71 6.96
C SER A 25 20.66 -46.96 6.61
N TYR A 26 20.42 -47.94 5.80
CA TYR A 26 19.09 -48.44 5.47
C TYR A 26 18.51 -49.18 6.71
N ILE A 27 17.48 -48.58 7.30
CA ILE A 27 16.56 -49.28 8.21
C ILE A 27 15.47 -49.90 7.31
N GLY A 28 15.54 -51.21 7.15
CA GLY A 28 14.49 -51.96 6.47
C GLY A 28 13.22 -51.97 7.34
N ILE A 29 12.21 -51.25 6.94
CA ILE A 29 10.85 -51.39 7.47
C ILE A 29 10.07 -52.22 6.45
N SER A 30 9.73 -53.46 6.82
CA SER A 30 8.85 -54.32 6.04
C SER A 30 7.41 -53.75 6.17
N PHE A 31 6.88 -53.20 5.08
CA PHE A 31 5.45 -52.87 4.96
C PHE A 31 4.66 -54.10 4.56
N ASN A 32 3.81 -54.55 5.48
CA ASN A 32 2.81 -55.55 5.16
C ASN A 32 1.71 -54.89 4.30
N SER A 33 1.40 -55.56 3.20
CA SER A 33 0.44 -55.16 2.16
C SER A 33 -0.96 -54.96 2.72
N SER A 34 -1.60 -53.89 2.33
CA SER A 34 -3.01 -53.71 1.98
C SER A 34 -3.59 -52.37 2.43
N CYS A 35 -3.07 -51.29 1.90
CA CYS A 35 -3.85 -50.06 1.79
C CYS A 35 -3.63 -49.50 0.38
N ILE A 36 -4.50 -49.86 -0.54
CA ILE A 36 -4.61 -49.21 -1.85
C ILE A 36 -5.25 -47.86 -1.57
N ILE A 37 -4.42 -46.80 -1.44
CA ILE A 37 -4.92 -45.43 -1.51
C ILE A 37 -5.31 -45.24 -2.99
N PRO A 38 -6.55 -44.96 -3.33
CA PRO A 38 -6.93 -44.64 -4.69
C PRO A 38 -6.21 -43.35 -5.10
N VAL A 39 -5.23 -43.47 -5.96
CA VAL A 39 -4.66 -42.35 -6.70
C VAL A 39 -5.75 -41.89 -7.64
N PHE A 40 -6.55 -40.90 -7.20
CA PHE A 40 -7.42 -40.19 -8.11
C PHE A 40 -6.54 -39.52 -9.16
N PRO A 41 -6.73 -39.79 -10.44
CA PRO A 41 -6.00 -39.07 -11.48
C PRO A 41 -6.40 -37.60 -11.31
N PHE A 42 -5.42 -36.74 -11.07
CA PHE A 42 -5.60 -35.29 -11.19
C PHE A 42 -6.03 -35.03 -12.63
N GLN A 43 -7.33 -34.95 -12.86
CA GLN A 43 -7.85 -34.42 -14.11
C GLN A 43 -7.46 -32.97 -14.14
N VAL A 44 -6.41 -32.65 -14.91
CA VAL A 44 -6.11 -31.29 -15.32
C VAL A 44 -7.26 -30.88 -16.22
N VAL A 45 -8.26 -30.23 -15.64
CA VAL A 45 -9.33 -29.58 -16.39
C VAL A 45 -8.69 -28.42 -17.12
N PHE A 46 -8.36 -28.60 -18.38
CA PHE A 46 -7.99 -27.49 -19.25
C PHE A 46 -9.24 -26.60 -19.39
N MET A 47 -9.24 -25.48 -18.68
CA MET A 47 -10.25 -24.46 -18.87
C MET A 47 -10.08 -23.90 -20.29
N ASN A 48 -11.09 -24.05 -21.12
CA ASN A 48 -11.07 -23.47 -22.46
C ASN A 48 -11.42 -21.97 -22.34
N PHE A 49 -10.41 -21.14 -22.14
CA PHE A 49 -10.57 -19.70 -22.06
C PHE A 49 -10.75 -19.09 -23.45
N PRO A 50 -11.64 -18.08 -23.63
CA PRO A 50 -11.65 -17.27 -24.82
C PRO A 50 -10.28 -16.59 -25.00
N VAL A 51 -9.90 -16.27 -26.23
CA VAL A 51 -8.56 -15.73 -26.54
C VAL A 51 -8.64 -14.24 -26.77
N LEU A 52 -7.80 -13.49 -26.03
CA LEU A 52 -7.59 -12.06 -26.22
C LEU A 52 -6.26 -11.84 -26.98
N TYR A 53 -6.34 -11.34 -28.20
CA TYR A 53 -5.17 -11.07 -29.04
C TYR A 53 -4.67 -9.65 -28.89
N LEU A 54 -3.35 -9.51 -28.76
CA LEU A 54 -2.69 -8.20 -28.79
C LEU A 54 -2.29 -7.79 -30.20
N ARG A 55 -2.26 -6.49 -30.43
CA ARG A 55 -1.63 -5.90 -31.61
C ARG A 55 -0.12 -6.15 -31.59
N LYS A 56 0.49 -6.17 -32.79
CA LYS A 56 1.94 -6.35 -32.95
C LYS A 56 2.73 -5.33 -32.09
N GLY A 57 3.60 -5.84 -31.25
CA GLY A 57 4.50 -5.04 -30.40
C GLY A 57 3.93 -4.66 -29.04
N ALA A 58 2.63 -4.80 -28.78
CA ALA A 58 2.02 -4.50 -27.49
C ALA A 58 2.50 -5.45 -26.35
N GLU A 59 2.91 -6.65 -26.71
CA GLU A 59 3.46 -7.65 -25.78
C GLU A 59 4.78 -7.23 -25.10
N ARG A 60 5.49 -6.25 -25.63
CA ARG A 60 6.80 -5.82 -25.11
C ARG A 60 6.71 -5.35 -23.67
N ARG A 61 5.69 -4.56 -23.34
CA ARG A 61 5.48 -4.08 -21.98
C ARG A 61 5.18 -5.20 -21.00
N LEU A 62 4.34 -6.15 -21.40
CA LEU A 62 3.99 -7.30 -20.56
C LEU A 62 5.21 -8.18 -20.30
N ARG A 63 6.07 -8.41 -21.32
CA ARG A 63 7.34 -9.13 -21.17
C ARG A 63 8.33 -8.37 -20.25
N ALA A 64 8.27 -7.04 -20.24
CA ALA A 64 9.05 -6.19 -19.35
C ALA A 64 8.49 -6.12 -17.91
N GLY A 65 7.46 -6.91 -17.58
CA GLY A 65 6.92 -7.00 -16.21
C GLY A 65 5.59 -6.28 -15.98
N HIS A 66 5.06 -5.53 -16.96
CA HIS A 66 3.73 -4.92 -16.81
C HIS A 66 2.63 -5.99 -16.71
N LEU A 67 1.57 -5.63 -15.98
CA LEU A 67 0.44 -6.54 -15.74
C LEU A 67 -0.85 -6.08 -16.45
N TRP A 68 -0.87 -4.90 -17.03
CA TRP A 68 -2.08 -4.29 -17.61
C TRP A 68 -2.04 -4.27 -19.13
N VAL A 69 -3.17 -4.64 -19.72
CA VAL A 69 -3.47 -4.50 -21.15
C VAL A 69 -4.46 -3.37 -21.32
N TYR A 70 -4.11 -2.39 -22.16
CA TYR A 70 -5.01 -1.29 -22.49
C TYR A 70 -5.86 -1.64 -23.72
N SER A 71 -7.07 -1.08 -23.81
CA SER A 71 -8.01 -1.35 -24.89
C SER A 71 -7.44 -1.06 -26.29
N ASN A 72 -6.58 -0.04 -26.42
CA ASN A 72 -5.90 0.29 -27.67
C ASN A 72 -4.75 -0.68 -28.04
N GLU A 73 -4.36 -1.59 -27.16
CA GLU A 73 -3.35 -2.63 -27.38
C GLU A 73 -3.96 -3.94 -27.91
N VAL A 74 -5.31 -4.07 -27.85
CA VAL A 74 -6.04 -5.26 -28.30
C VAL A 74 -6.24 -5.23 -29.81
N ASP A 75 -6.03 -6.38 -30.46
CA ASP A 75 -6.44 -6.61 -31.86
C ASP A 75 -7.95 -6.90 -31.93
N THR A 76 -8.73 -5.86 -32.01
CA THR A 76 -10.21 -5.93 -32.03
C THR A 76 -10.81 -6.60 -33.26
N ARG A 77 -10.00 -6.89 -34.29
CA ARG A 77 -10.45 -7.70 -35.46
C ARG A 77 -10.47 -9.17 -35.11
N ARG A 78 -9.50 -9.63 -34.31
CA ARG A 78 -9.40 -11.04 -33.88
C ARG A 78 -10.13 -11.29 -32.55
N SER A 79 -10.25 -10.29 -31.71
CA SER A 79 -10.91 -10.36 -30.39
C SER A 79 -11.71 -9.07 -30.19
N PRO A 80 -12.93 -8.96 -30.72
CA PRO A 80 -13.81 -7.85 -30.44
C PRO A 80 -14.08 -7.79 -28.92
N LEU A 81 -13.78 -6.67 -28.29
CA LEU A 81 -13.94 -6.54 -26.84
C LEU A 81 -15.40 -6.71 -26.39
N THR A 82 -16.35 -6.42 -27.26
CA THR A 82 -17.80 -6.57 -27.03
C THR A 82 -18.25 -8.04 -26.88
N GLU A 83 -17.42 -9.00 -27.27
CA GLU A 83 -17.69 -10.44 -27.12
C GLU A 83 -17.29 -10.98 -25.76
N PHE A 84 -16.64 -10.18 -24.92
CA PHE A 84 -16.22 -10.58 -23.58
C PHE A 84 -17.17 -10.05 -22.54
N GLU A 85 -17.54 -10.88 -21.59
CA GLU A 85 -18.19 -10.45 -20.37
C GLU A 85 -17.22 -9.81 -19.41
N ALA A 86 -17.68 -8.81 -18.64
CA ALA A 86 -16.84 -8.15 -17.64
C ALA A 86 -16.45 -9.13 -16.52
N GLY A 87 -15.15 -9.25 -16.28
CA GLY A 87 -14.61 -10.15 -15.26
C GLY A 87 -14.29 -11.56 -15.75
N VAL A 88 -14.57 -11.91 -17.02
CA VAL A 88 -14.22 -13.21 -17.57
C VAL A 88 -12.71 -13.40 -17.63
N GLN A 89 -12.26 -14.62 -17.50
CA GLN A 89 -10.87 -15.01 -17.71
C GLN A 89 -10.64 -15.35 -19.19
N ALA A 90 -9.53 -14.87 -19.76
CA ALA A 90 -9.16 -15.12 -21.14
C ALA A 90 -7.67 -15.48 -21.26
N GLU A 91 -7.34 -16.31 -22.22
CA GLU A 91 -5.95 -16.56 -22.61
C GLU A 91 -5.45 -15.35 -23.40
N LEU A 92 -4.34 -14.77 -22.97
CA LEU A 92 -3.70 -13.65 -23.64
C LEU A 92 -2.68 -14.15 -24.65
N ARG A 93 -2.80 -13.72 -25.91
CA ARG A 93 -1.85 -14.07 -26.98
C ARG A 93 -1.27 -12.85 -27.67
N ALA A 94 -0.02 -12.93 -28.07
CA ALA A 94 0.61 -11.98 -28.96
C ALA A 94 0.03 -12.06 -30.38
N SER A 95 0.32 -11.09 -31.24
CA SER A 95 -0.13 -11.07 -32.65
C SER A 95 0.31 -12.29 -33.45
N ASN A 96 1.37 -12.98 -33.08
CA ASN A 96 1.92 -14.19 -33.70
C ASN A 96 1.50 -15.48 -32.99
N ASP A 97 0.36 -15.50 -32.34
CA ASP A 97 -0.25 -16.61 -31.60
C ASP A 97 0.54 -17.11 -30.37
N LYS A 98 1.71 -16.54 -30.04
CA LYS A 98 2.45 -16.97 -28.85
C LYS A 98 1.66 -16.61 -27.59
N PRO A 99 1.40 -17.58 -26.70
CA PRO A 99 0.72 -17.33 -25.46
C PRO A 99 1.57 -16.46 -24.53
N LEU A 100 0.92 -15.58 -23.77
CA LEU A 100 1.54 -14.66 -22.83
C LEU A 100 1.06 -14.88 -21.40
N GLY A 101 -0.02 -15.64 -21.22
CA GLY A 101 -0.61 -15.94 -19.92
C GLY A 101 -2.13 -15.87 -19.93
N THR A 102 -2.71 -15.69 -18.75
CA THR A 102 -4.16 -15.56 -18.54
C THR A 102 -4.49 -14.21 -17.92
N VAL A 103 -5.56 -13.56 -18.35
CA VAL A 103 -6.01 -12.25 -17.90
C VAL A 103 -7.45 -12.29 -17.41
N PHE A 104 -7.81 -11.40 -16.47
CA PHE A 104 -9.20 -10.97 -16.34
C PHE A 104 -9.47 -9.90 -17.39
N VAL A 105 -10.62 -9.98 -18.06
CA VAL A 105 -11.03 -9.03 -19.10
C VAL A 105 -12.17 -8.16 -18.57
N ASN A 106 -12.10 -6.86 -18.83
CA ASN A 106 -13.23 -5.94 -18.70
C ASN A 106 -13.32 -5.07 -19.97
N PRO A 107 -14.29 -5.33 -20.84
CA PRO A 107 -14.40 -4.62 -22.13
C PRO A 107 -14.74 -3.12 -21.98
N HIS A 108 -15.29 -2.72 -20.84
CA HIS A 108 -15.74 -1.35 -20.58
C HIS A 108 -14.65 -0.45 -20.00
N ALA A 109 -13.53 -1.03 -19.55
CA ALA A 109 -12.45 -0.28 -18.94
C ALA A 109 -11.32 0.04 -19.91
N LEU A 110 -10.64 1.17 -19.69
CA LEU A 110 -9.42 1.51 -20.44
C LEU A 110 -8.32 0.45 -20.22
N ILE A 111 -8.17 -0.04 -18.99
CA ILE A 111 -7.34 -1.21 -18.67
C ILE A 111 -8.25 -2.43 -18.84
N CYS A 112 -8.38 -2.89 -20.08
CA CYS A 112 -9.32 -3.95 -20.44
C CYS A 112 -8.82 -5.36 -20.09
N GLY A 113 -7.55 -5.54 -19.78
CA GLY A 113 -6.99 -6.81 -19.36
C GLY A 113 -6.02 -6.67 -18.18
N ARG A 114 -6.13 -7.57 -17.20
CA ARG A 114 -5.22 -7.63 -16.05
C ARG A 114 -4.63 -9.01 -15.94
N LEU A 115 -3.30 -9.11 -16.10
CA LEU A 115 -2.59 -10.40 -16.11
C LEU A 115 -2.65 -11.03 -14.71
N ILE A 116 -3.23 -12.23 -14.66
CA ILE A 116 -3.39 -13.02 -13.42
C ILE A 116 -2.45 -14.23 -13.37
N SER A 117 -1.98 -14.69 -14.53
CA SER A 117 -0.96 -15.75 -14.62
C SER A 117 -0.12 -15.54 -15.87
N ARG A 118 1.17 -15.80 -15.77
CA ARG A 118 2.07 -15.87 -16.94
C ARG A 118 2.08 -17.24 -17.57
N ASP A 119 1.52 -18.24 -16.87
CA ASP A 119 1.37 -19.60 -17.40
C ASP A 119 0.05 -19.68 -18.18
N PRO A 120 0.09 -19.99 -19.49
CA PRO A 120 -1.11 -20.15 -20.30
C PRO A 120 -2.00 -21.28 -19.77
N GLY A 121 -3.31 -21.13 -19.90
CA GLY A 121 -4.28 -22.11 -19.43
C GLY A 121 -4.45 -22.19 -17.91
N HIS A 122 -3.70 -21.40 -17.15
CA HIS A 122 -3.78 -21.36 -15.70
C HIS A 122 -4.50 -20.07 -15.22
N GLY A 123 -5.81 -20.18 -15.00
CA GLY A 123 -6.65 -19.10 -14.49
C GLY A 123 -6.53 -18.87 -12.97
N MET A 124 -7.26 -17.89 -12.49
CA MET A 124 -7.49 -17.65 -11.08
C MET A 124 -8.60 -18.58 -10.60
N THR A 125 -8.23 -19.59 -9.85
CA THR A 125 -9.17 -20.46 -9.14
C THR A 125 -9.28 -20.05 -7.67
N PRO A 126 -10.33 -20.43 -6.92
CA PRO A 126 -10.42 -20.19 -5.48
C PRO A 126 -9.19 -20.72 -4.71
N GLN A 127 -8.65 -21.86 -5.13
CA GLN A 127 -7.45 -22.42 -4.52
C GLN A 127 -6.22 -21.53 -4.76
N ARG A 128 -5.99 -21.09 -6.00
CA ARG A 128 -4.86 -20.21 -6.35
C ARG A 128 -4.99 -18.84 -5.69
N LEU A 129 -6.20 -18.29 -5.60
CA LEU A 129 -6.50 -17.09 -4.84
C LEU A 129 -6.04 -17.25 -3.38
N THR A 130 -6.48 -18.33 -2.72
CA THR A 130 -6.11 -18.62 -1.32
C THR A 130 -4.60 -18.77 -1.16
N GLN A 131 -3.91 -19.50 -2.04
CA GLN A 131 -2.44 -19.65 -1.99
C GLN A 131 -1.71 -18.30 -2.10
N ARG A 132 -2.16 -17.39 -2.96
CA ARG A 132 -1.56 -16.04 -3.06
C ARG A 132 -1.83 -15.20 -1.81
N MET A 133 -3.04 -15.28 -1.27
CA MET A 133 -3.37 -14.60 -0.01
C MET A 133 -2.54 -15.15 1.16
N GLU A 134 -2.33 -16.46 1.22
CA GLU A 134 -1.48 -17.11 2.22
C GLU A 134 -0.03 -16.67 2.11
N ALA A 135 0.52 -16.63 0.88
CA ALA A 135 1.87 -16.13 0.65
C ALA A 135 2.03 -14.63 1.05
N ALA A 136 1.02 -13.82 0.74
CA ALA A 136 0.98 -12.42 1.17
C ALA A 136 0.90 -12.30 2.70
N LEU A 137 0.10 -13.15 3.37
CA LEU A 137 -0.02 -13.18 4.83
C LEU A 137 1.33 -13.52 5.48
N ALA A 138 1.95 -14.61 5.04
CA ALA A 138 3.24 -15.07 5.57
C ALA A 138 4.35 -14.00 5.45
N LEU A 139 4.32 -13.19 4.38
CA LEU A 139 5.24 -12.05 4.24
C LEU A 139 4.98 -10.98 5.29
N ARG A 140 3.72 -10.62 5.56
CA ARG A 140 3.35 -9.58 6.54
C ARG A 140 3.66 -10.01 7.97
N GLU A 141 3.42 -11.27 8.30
CA GLU A 141 3.72 -11.84 9.63
C GLU A 141 5.24 -11.90 9.93
N ARG A 142 6.09 -11.88 8.91
CA ARG A 142 7.55 -11.71 9.09
C ARG A 142 7.95 -10.25 9.33
N LEU A 143 7.14 -9.30 8.87
CA LEU A 143 7.47 -7.86 8.92
C LEU A 143 6.84 -7.16 10.13
N PHE A 144 5.75 -7.69 10.67
CA PHE A 144 4.95 -7.03 11.69
C PHE A 144 4.62 -8.00 12.82
N ASP A 145 4.93 -7.61 14.05
CA ASP A 145 4.70 -8.42 15.25
C ASP A 145 3.21 -8.51 15.63
N LYS A 146 2.41 -7.53 15.22
CA LYS A 146 0.97 -7.44 15.51
C LYS A 146 0.15 -7.42 14.23
N PRO A 147 -1.09 -7.95 14.25
CA PRO A 147 -1.93 -8.12 13.06
C PRO A 147 -2.63 -6.82 12.62
N PHE A 148 -1.88 -5.72 12.52
CA PHE A 148 -2.33 -4.43 12.02
C PHE A 148 -1.51 -4.05 10.80
N TYR A 149 -1.95 -4.44 9.60
CA TYR A 149 -1.22 -4.21 8.36
C TYR A 149 -2.10 -4.34 7.13
N ARG A 150 -1.64 -3.78 6.02
CA ARG A 150 -2.16 -4.12 4.70
C ARG A 150 -1.72 -5.53 4.33
N TRP A 151 -2.68 -6.47 4.40
CA TRP A 151 -2.42 -7.88 4.08
C TRP A 151 -2.23 -8.09 2.59
N VAL A 152 -3.18 -7.60 1.74
CA VAL A 152 -3.11 -7.73 0.28
C VAL A 152 -3.05 -6.34 -0.35
N PHE A 153 -2.10 -6.17 -1.28
CA PHE A 153 -1.89 -4.91 -1.99
C PHE A 153 -1.92 -5.12 -3.52
N GLY A 154 -3.06 -5.52 -4.03
CA GLY A 154 -3.37 -5.57 -5.46
C GLY A 154 -2.35 -6.33 -6.31
N ASP A 155 -1.85 -5.67 -7.32
CA ASP A 155 -0.88 -6.20 -8.29
C ASP A 155 0.45 -6.65 -7.65
N SER A 156 0.83 -6.04 -6.53
CA SER A 156 2.08 -6.38 -5.82
C SER A 156 2.05 -7.80 -5.25
N ASP A 157 0.87 -8.28 -4.88
CA ASP A 157 0.65 -9.64 -4.37
C ASP A 157 0.03 -10.55 -5.44
N GLY A 158 -0.02 -10.09 -6.71
CA GLY A 158 -0.58 -10.82 -7.84
C GLY A 158 -2.10 -10.97 -7.79
N LEU A 159 -2.80 -10.12 -7.03
CA LEU A 159 -4.24 -10.11 -6.80
C LEU A 159 -4.85 -8.78 -7.27
N SER A 160 -4.73 -8.50 -8.57
CA SER A 160 -5.12 -7.23 -9.18
C SER A 160 -6.54 -6.82 -8.81
N GLY A 161 -6.69 -5.62 -8.25
CA GLY A 161 -7.97 -5.07 -7.83
C GLY A 161 -8.45 -5.50 -6.45
N LEU A 162 -7.64 -6.24 -5.68
CA LEU A 162 -7.94 -6.65 -4.32
C LEU A 162 -7.03 -5.90 -3.33
N VAL A 163 -7.62 -5.23 -2.36
CA VAL A 163 -6.93 -4.69 -1.20
C VAL A 163 -7.57 -5.28 0.05
N ILE A 164 -6.74 -5.77 0.96
CA ILE A 164 -7.20 -6.30 2.25
C ILE A 164 -6.35 -5.65 3.34
N ASP A 165 -7.01 -5.00 4.29
CA ASP A 165 -6.40 -4.45 5.49
C ASP A 165 -6.86 -5.26 6.71
N ARG A 166 -5.92 -5.66 7.55
CA ARG A 166 -6.16 -6.40 8.79
C ARG A 166 -6.02 -5.47 9.99
N PHE A 167 -7.02 -5.51 10.86
CA PHE A 167 -7.13 -4.79 12.11
C PHE A 167 -7.40 -5.80 13.22
N ASP A 168 -6.37 -6.53 13.63
CA ASP A 168 -6.47 -7.66 14.55
C ASP A 168 -7.46 -8.74 14.07
N SER A 169 -8.59 -8.85 14.73
CA SER A 169 -9.69 -9.77 14.40
C SER A 169 -10.68 -9.22 13.37
N LEU A 170 -10.56 -7.97 12.96
CA LEU A 170 -11.37 -7.35 11.92
C LEU A 170 -10.59 -7.27 10.60
N VAL A 171 -11.25 -7.60 9.49
CA VAL A 171 -10.68 -7.52 8.15
C VAL A 171 -11.56 -6.65 7.26
N VAL A 172 -10.96 -5.63 6.65
CA VAL A 172 -11.62 -4.78 5.66
C VAL A 172 -11.10 -5.12 4.27
N VAL A 173 -12.01 -5.43 3.37
CA VAL A 173 -11.72 -5.84 1.99
C VAL A 173 -12.26 -4.79 1.02
N GLN A 174 -11.44 -4.41 0.05
CA GLN A 174 -11.86 -3.59 -1.09
C GLN A 174 -11.62 -4.35 -2.40
N ILE A 175 -12.67 -4.46 -3.20
CA ILE A 175 -12.64 -5.06 -4.54
C ILE A 175 -12.91 -3.95 -5.55
N SER A 176 -11.98 -3.69 -6.46
CA SER A 176 -12.05 -2.55 -7.38
C SER A 176 -12.09 -2.94 -8.86
N THR A 177 -12.07 -4.24 -9.20
CA THR A 177 -12.07 -4.72 -10.59
C THR A 177 -13.13 -5.79 -10.82
N ALA A 178 -13.69 -5.84 -12.03
CA ALA A 178 -14.74 -6.81 -12.39
C ALA A 178 -14.28 -8.27 -12.21
N GLY A 179 -13.03 -8.58 -12.58
CA GLY A 179 -12.49 -9.95 -12.41
C GLY A 179 -12.38 -10.38 -10.95
N MET A 180 -12.01 -9.46 -10.05
CA MET A 180 -11.95 -9.76 -8.63
C MET A 180 -13.34 -9.76 -7.99
N GLU A 181 -14.29 -8.96 -8.50
CA GLU A 181 -15.70 -9.01 -8.07
C GLU A 181 -16.31 -10.39 -8.34
N ALA A 182 -16.03 -10.98 -9.50
CA ALA A 182 -16.44 -12.35 -9.80
C ALA A 182 -15.86 -13.39 -8.82
N MET A 183 -14.81 -13.05 -8.08
CA MET A 183 -14.16 -13.89 -7.06
C MET A 183 -14.58 -13.52 -5.62
N LYS A 184 -15.54 -12.59 -5.42
CA LYS A 184 -15.94 -12.05 -4.10
C LYS A 184 -16.12 -13.13 -3.04
N GLU A 185 -16.93 -14.13 -3.35
CA GLU A 185 -17.22 -15.23 -2.43
C GLU A 185 -15.99 -16.08 -2.09
N ALA A 186 -15.10 -16.26 -3.06
CA ALA A 186 -13.83 -16.97 -2.82
C ALA A 186 -12.87 -16.16 -1.95
N VAL A 187 -12.85 -14.84 -2.10
CA VAL A 187 -12.08 -13.92 -1.24
C VAL A 187 -12.56 -14.02 0.20
N VAL A 188 -13.88 -13.89 0.45
CA VAL A 188 -14.46 -13.98 1.79
C VAL A 188 -14.14 -15.33 2.45
N ARG A 189 -14.34 -16.44 1.73
CA ARG A 189 -14.00 -17.78 2.25
C ARG A 189 -12.50 -17.93 2.53
N ALA A 190 -11.64 -17.36 1.70
CA ALA A 190 -10.19 -17.41 1.92
C ALA A 190 -9.79 -16.61 3.17
N VAL A 191 -10.37 -15.43 3.39
CA VAL A 191 -10.14 -14.63 4.61
C VAL A 191 -10.58 -15.41 5.85
N GLN A 192 -11.80 -15.97 5.85
CA GLN A 192 -12.30 -16.77 6.96
C GLN A 192 -11.37 -17.95 7.30
N ARG A 193 -10.91 -18.66 6.28
CA ARG A 193 -10.05 -19.83 6.44
C ARG A 193 -8.64 -19.49 6.96
N LEU A 194 -8.05 -18.38 6.51
CA LEU A 194 -6.66 -18.06 6.78
C LEU A 194 -6.44 -17.35 8.11
N VAL A 195 -7.38 -16.49 8.54
CA VAL A 195 -7.17 -15.65 9.73
C VAL A 195 -8.30 -15.74 10.75
N HIS A 196 -9.37 -16.48 10.48
CA HIS A 196 -10.51 -16.68 11.39
C HIS A 196 -11.01 -15.37 12.03
N PRO A 197 -11.35 -14.33 11.25
CA PRO A 197 -11.66 -13.03 11.79
C PRO A 197 -13.01 -13.03 12.52
N ALA A 198 -13.16 -12.12 13.50
CA ALA A 198 -14.44 -11.87 14.14
C ALA A 198 -15.44 -11.17 13.20
N ALA A 199 -14.92 -10.34 12.29
CA ALA A 199 -15.74 -9.66 11.29
C ALA A 199 -15.00 -9.43 9.98
N ILE A 200 -15.74 -9.43 8.85
CA ILE A 200 -15.26 -9.07 7.51
C ILE A 200 -16.19 -8.02 6.94
N ILE A 201 -15.64 -6.88 6.53
CA ILE A 201 -16.36 -5.79 5.90
C ILE A 201 -15.86 -5.64 4.46
N LEU A 202 -16.78 -5.67 3.50
CA LEU A 202 -16.52 -5.30 2.11
C LEU A 202 -16.79 -3.80 1.97
N LYS A 203 -15.74 -2.98 1.96
CA LYS A 203 -15.84 -1.52 1.79
C LYS A 203 -15.61 -1.15 0.34
N ASN A 204 -16.58 -1.46 -0.49
CA ASN A 204 -16.56 -1.33 -1.95
C ASN A 204 -17.20 -0.01 -2.44
N ASP A 205 -16.93 1.11 -1.75
CA ASP A 205 -17.45 2.45 -2.02
C ASP A 205 -16.49 3.33 -2.85
N GLY A 206 -15.36 2.75 -3.26
CA GLY A 206 -14.28 3.45 -3.96
C GLY A 206 -14.66 3.89 -5.39
N LYS A 207 -14.21 5.10 -5.81
CA LYS A 207 -14.47 5.69 -7.14
C LYS A 207 -14.00 4.82 -8.32
N MET A 208 -12.99 3.97 -8.12
CA MET A 208 -12.46 3.10 -9.17
C MET A 208 -13.46 2.04 -9.63
N ARG A 209 -14.39 1.64 -8.78
CA ARG A 209 -15.45 0.69 -9.15
C ARG A 209 -16.33 1.21 -10.29
N LYS A 210 -16.66 2.51 -10.26
CA LYS A 210 -17.43 3.16 -11.34
C LYS A 210 -16.71 3.12 -12.69
N VAL A 211 -15.37 3.19 -12.70
CA VAL A 211 -14.54 3.07 -13.92
C VAL A 211 -14.58 1.64 -14.46
N GLU A 212 -14.75 0.66 -13.60
CA GLU A 212 -14.89 -0.77 -13.96
C GLU A 212 -16.34 -1.17 -14.26
N GLY A 213 -17.31 -0.25 -14.16
CA GLY A 213 -18.75 -0.53 -14.37
C GLY A 213 -19.39 -1.30 -13.21
N LEU A 214 -18.83 -1.18 -12.01
CA LEU A 214 -19.30 -1.88 -10.80
C LEU A 214 -20.06 -0.93 -9.88
N ASP A 215 -21.09 -1.47 -9.23
CA ASP A 215 -21.81 -0.77 -8.18
C ASP A 215 -20.94 -0.52 -6.95
N THR A 216 -21.26 0.55 -6.22
CA THR A 216 -20.61 0.87 -4.96
C THR A 216 -21.50 0.41 -3.80
N TYR A 217 -20.88 -0.25 -2.81
CA TYR A 217 -21.57 -0.72 -1.61
C TYR A 217 -20.62 -0.89 -0.42
N VAL A 218 -21.18 -0.92 0.78
CA VAL A 218 -20.54 -1.40 2.00
C VAL A 218 -21.38 -2.55 2.53
N GLU A 219 -20.76 -3.69 2.81
CA GLU A 219 -21.45 -4.92 3.21
C GLU A 219 -20.70 -5.58 4.37
N GLN A 220 -21.45 -5.98 5.39
CA GLN A 220 -20.95 -6.86 6.44
C GLN A 220 -20.98 -8.30 5.92
N ALA A 221 -19.86 -8.83 5.44
CA ALA A 221 -19.78 -10.16 4.83
C ALA A 221 -19.66 -11.28 5.87
N HIS A 222 -19.22 -10.97 7.10
CA HIS A 222 -19.08 -11.94 8.20
C HIS A 222 -19.09 -11.22 9.55
N GLY A 223 -19.61 -11.90 10.58
CA GLY A 223 -19.59 -11.43 11.97
C GLY A 223 -20.62 -10.34 12.28
N ALA A 224 -20.45 -9.69 13.44
CA ALA A 224 -21.31 -8.60 13.88
C ALA A 224 -20.96 -7.28 13.21
N ALA A 225 -21.94 -6.36 13.16
CA ALA A 225 -21.70 -5.00 12.65
C ALA A 225 -20.66 -4.27 13.49
N VAL A 226 -19.74 -3.59 12.80
CA VAL A 226 -18.64 -2.83 13.40
C VAL A 226 -18.73 -1.39 12.92
N SER A 227 -18.69 -0.44 13.86
CA SER A 227 -18.75 1.00 13.56
C SER A 227 -17.39 1.68 13.71
N LEU A 228 -16.47 1.08 14.47
CA LEU A 228 -15.13 1.60 14.76
C LEU A 228 -14.06 0.57 14.39
N LEU A 229 -12.98 1.03 13.83
CA LEU A 229 -11.73 0.28 13.65
C LEU A 229 -10.80 0.59 14.81
N GLU A 230 -10.43 -0.43 15.56
CA GLU A 230 -9.30 -0.33 16.48
C GLU A 230 -8.00 -0.55 15.72
N VAL A 231 -7.04 0.34 15.88
CA VAL A 231 -5.72 0.27 15.23
C VAL A 231 -4.65 0.39 16.31
N GLU A 232 -3.67 -0.50 16.26
CA GLU A 232 -2.43 -0.29 16.98
C GLU A 232 -1.28 -0.18 15.98
N GLU A 233 -0.59 0.96 16.02
CA GLU A 233 0.54 1.21 15.12
C GLU A 233 1.68 1.90 15.86
N ASN A 234 2.89 1.34 15.78
CA ASN A 234 4.10 1.88 16.39
C ASN A 234 3.96 2.13 17.92
N GLY A 235 3.19 1.28 18.63
CA GLY A 235 2.94 1.40 20.05
C GLY A 235 1.83 2.41 20.43
N VAL A 236 1.13 2.99 19.48
CA VAL A 236 0.06 3.98 19.69
C VAL A 236 -1.28 3.40 19.26
N ARG A 237 -2.33 3.64 20.04
CA ARG A 237 -3.68 3.17 19.78
C ARG A 237 -4.52 4.24 19.10
N PHE A 238 -5.36 3.80 18.16
CA PHE A 238 -6.31 4.67 17.47
C PHE A 238 -7.66 3.97 17.38
N GLU A 239 -8.72 4.76 17.46
CA GLU A 239 -10.05 4.39 17.04
C GLU A 239 -10.46 5.25 15.86
N VAL A 240 -10.91 4.60 14.78
CA VAL A 240 -11.21 5.26 13.51
C VAL A 240 -12.65 4.90 13.11
N PRO A 241 -13.53 5.87 12.89
CA PRO A 241 -14.88 5.61 12.38
C PRO A 241 -14.83 4.90 11.02
N LEU A 242 -15.58 3.81 10.89
CA LEU A 242 -15.69 3.07 9.64
C LEU A 242 -16.60 3.78 8.64
N GLU A 243 -17.71 4.35 9.12
CA GLU A 243 -18.62 5.16 8.33
C GLU A 243 -18.04 6.56 8.11
N GLY A 244 -18.12 7.05 6.89
CA GLY A 244 -17.50 8.34 6.51
C GLY A 244 -15.97 8.34 6.44
N GLY A 245 -15.31 7.27 6.90
CA GLY A 245 -13.85 7.14 6.86
C GLY A 245 -13.32 7.00 5.43
N GLN A 246 -12.12 7.55 5.20
CA GLN A 246 -11.45 7.47 3.90
C GLN A 246 -10.93 6.06 3.64
N LYS A 247 -11.03 5.55 2.38
CA LYS A 247 -10.53 4.23 1.95
C LYS A 247 -11.01 3.10 2.88
N THR A 248 -10.08 2.31 3.43
CA THR A 248 -10.35 1.24 4.42
C THR A 248 -10.51 1.74 5.86
N GLY A 249 -10.29 3.04 6.09
CA GLY A 249 -10.31 3.71 7.39
C GLY A 249 -8.91 4.12 7.87
N TRP A 250 -7.87 3.34 7.61
CA TRP A 250 -6.50 3.64 8.01
C TRP A 250 -5.51 3.60 6.83
N PHE A 251 -4.43 4.36 6.92
CA PHE A 251 -3.40 4.50 5.88
C PHE A 251 -2.10 3.82 6.32
N TYR A 252 -1.97 2.53 6.08
CA TYR A 252 -0.77 1.75 6.43
C TYR A 252 0.49 2.12 5.61
N ASP A 253 0.34 2.81 4.49
CA ASP A 253 1.43 3.22 3.61
C ASP A 253 2.45 4.15 4.28
N HIS A 254 2.04 4.93 5.29
CA HIS A 254 2.91 5.80 6.07
C HIS A 254 3.39 5.21 7.41
N ARG A 255 3.08 3.96 7.74
CA ARG A 255 3.46 3.33 9.01
C ARG A 255 4.93 3.52 9.37
N MET A 256 5.84 3.15 8.45
CA MET A 256 7.29 3.23 8.69
C MET A 256 7.77 4.68 8.77
N ASN A 257 7.12 5.58 8.03
CA ASN A 257 7.42 6.99 8.07
C ASN A 257 6.98 7.61 9.40
N ARG A 258 5.81 7.24 9.91
CA ARG A 258 5.34 7.66 11.24
C ARG A 258 6.23 7.11 12.36
N ALA A 259 6.66 5.84 12.28
CA ALA A 259 7.64 5.27 13.20
C ALA A 259 8.95 6.08 13.22
N ARG A 260 9.41 6.52 12.04
CA ARG A 260 10.60 7.35 11.93
C ARG A 260 10.41 8.74 12.52
N LEU A 261 9.21 9.34 12.37
CA LEU A 261 8.87 10.62 12.97
C LEU A 261 9.00 10.58 14.51
N GLN A 262 8.61 9.48 15.14
CA GLN A 262 8.71 9.31 16.59
C GLN A 262 10.14 9.54 17.12
N ALA A 263 11.17 9.25 16.33
CA ALA A 263 12.56 9.49 16.72
C ALA A 263 12.94 10.98 16.74
N TYR A 264 12.19 11.85 16.07
CA TYR A 264 12.45 13.29 15.98
C TYR A 264 11.52 14.13 16.85
N ALA A 265 10.48 13.54 17.45
CA ALA A 265 9.44 14.24 18.19
C ALA A 265 9.79 14.62 19.63
N PRO A 266 10.64 13.87 20.40
CA PRO A 266 10.86 14.16 21.81
C PRO A 266 11.34 15.58 22.07
N GLY A 267 10.62 16.29 22.94
CA GLY A 267 10.92 17.67 23.33
C GLY A 267 10.63 18.73 22.25
N LYS A 268 9.90 18.37 21.18
CA LYS A 268 9.65 19.19 20.00
C LYS A 268 8.21 19.69 19.92
N ARG A 269 8.02 20.88 19.32
CA ARG A 269 6.72 21.37 18.85
C ARG A 269 6.46 20.82 17.44
N VAL A 270 5.35 20.13 17.25
CA VAL A 270 5.01 19.44 15.99
C VAL A 270 3.71 20.00 15.41
N LEU A 271 3.72 20.30 14.11
CA LEU A 271 2.53 20.67 13.34
C LEU A 271 2.22 19.52 12.36
N ASP A 272 1.01 18.96 12.47
CA ASP A 272 0.49 17.90 11.59
C ASP A 272 -0.64 18.47 10.73
N VAL A 273 -0.38 18.68 9.44
CA VAL A 273 -1.34 19.28 8.50
C VAL A 273 -1.92 18.22 7.59
N PHE A 274 -3.24 18.24 7.42
CA PHE A 274 -4.06 17.15 6.87
C PHE A 274 -4.05 15.94 7.79
N SER A 275 -4.25 16.22 9.08
CA SER A 275 -4.03 15.25 10.16
C SER A 275 -4.99 14.06 10.14
N TYR A 276 -6.16 14.17 9.47
CA TYR A 276 -7.21 13.16 9.50
C TYR A 276 -7.55 12.83 10.97
N VAL A 277 -7.38 11.58 11.40
CA VAL A 277 -7.63 11.15 12.79
C VAL A 277 -6.40 11.32 13.71
N GLY A 278 -5.40 12.09 13.29
CA GLY A 278 -4.19 12.37 14.06
C GLY A 278 -3.06 11.35 13.88
N GLY A 279 -3.02 10.65 12.74
CA GLY A 279 -2.08 9.54 12.55
C GLY A 279 -0.61 9.90 12.76
N TRP A 280 -0.18 11.09 12.37
CA TRP A 280 1.18 11.59 12.59
C TRP A 280 1.30 12.33 13.93
N GLY A 281 0.36 13.23 14.22
CA GLY A 281 0.41 14.09 15.40
C GLY A 281 0.31 13.31 16.71
N ILE A 282 -0.65 12.39 16.84
CA ILE A 282 -0.80 11.55 18.04
C ILE A 282 0.43 10.67 18.28
N GLN A 283 1.03 10.10 17.22
CA GLN A 283 2.27 9.33 17.37
C GLN A 283 3.45 10.21 17.82
N ALA A 284 3.52 11.45 17.33
CA ALA A 284 4.53 12.42 17.79
C ALA A 284 4.33 12.79 19.25
N ALA A 285 3.08 13.02 19.69
CA ALA A 285 2.75 13.32 21.09
C ALA A 285 3.09 12.16 22.02
N CYS A 286 2.72 10.92 21.66
CA CYS A 286 3.08 9.71 22.41
C CYS A 286 4.61 9.51 22.48
N ALA A 287 5.35 9.97 21.49
CA ALA A 287 6.81 9.91 21.48
C ALA A 287 7.48 11.02 22.32
N GLY A 288 6.71 11.88 22.98
CA GLY A 288 7.23 12.92 23.89
C GLY A 288 7.40 14.30 23.22
N ALA A 289 6.67 14.61 22.17
CA ALA A 289 6.56 16.01 21.71
C ALA A 289 6.03 16.88 22.84
N THR A 290 6.53 18.12 22.97
CA THR A 290 6.06 19.06 24.01
C THR A 290 4.68 19.63 23.70
N GLN A 291 4.39 19.83 22.42
CA GLN A 291 3.12 20.31 21.92
C GLN A 291 2.90 19.80 20.50
N VAL A 292 1.69 19.41 20.21
CA VAL A 292 1.27 18.99 18.84
C VAL A 292 0.07 19.82 18.43
N THR A 293 0.12 20.38 17.22
CA THR A 293 -1.02 21.07 16.60
C THR A 293 -1.44 20.27 15.37
N CYS A 294 -2.69 19.77 15.36
CA CYS A 294 -3.27 19.03 14.23
C CYS A 294 -4.23 19.92 13.45
N VAL A 295 -4.10 19.96 12.13
CA VAL A 295 -4.93 20.76 11.22
C VAL A 295 -5.67 19.84 10.25
N ASP A 296 -6.99 19.94 10.20
CA ASP A 296 -7.83 19.28 9.18
C ASP A 296 -9.07 20.12 8.88
N SER A 297 -9.61 20.00 7.68
CA SER A 297 -10.83 20.71 7.26
C SER A 297 -12.12 20.01 7.66
N SER A 298 -12.04 18.80 8.20
CA SER A 298 -13.19 17.98 8.60
C SER A 298 -13.39 18.03 10.10
N ALA A 299 -14.52 18.55 10.57
CA ALA A 299 -14.92 18.53 11.98
C ALA A 299 -14.86 17.11 12.58
N GLY A 300 -15.36 16.09 11.84
CA GLY A 300 -15.30 14.71 12.31
C GLY A 300 -13.88 14.14 12.39
N ALA A 301 -12.95 14.63 11.58
CA ALA A 301 -11.53 14.30 11.71
C ALA A 301 -10.95 14.94 12.99
N ILE A 302 -11.25 16.20 13.24
CA ILE A 302 -10.84 16.92 14.46
C ILE A 302 -11.41 16.24 15.72
N ASP A 303 -12.68 15.85 15.72
CA ASP A 303 -13.28 15.09 16.82
C ASP A 303 -12.54 13.77 17.07
N SER A 304 -12.12 13.11 15.99
CA SER A 304 -11.32 11.86 16.06
C SER A 304 -9.93 12.11 16.61
N VAL A 305 -9.29 13.25 16.30
CA VAL A 305 -7.99 13.65 16.91
C VAL A 305 -8.15 13.80 18.41
N HIS A 306 -9.16 14.54 18.88
CA HIS A 306 -9.43 14.71 20.31
C HIS A 306 -9.74 13.38 21.00
N HIS A 307 -10.49 12.51 20.34
CA HIS A 307 -10.78 11.18 20.86
C HIS A 307 -9.50 10.36 21.02
N ASN A 308 -8.67 10.28 19.97
CA ASN A 308 -7.43 9.53 19.97
C ASN A 308 -6.37 10.11 20.93
N ALA A 309 -6.35 11.42 21.15
CA ALA A 309 -5.52 12.04 22.17
C ALA A 309 -5.91 11.52 23.57
N ARG A 310 -7.20 11.57 23.91
CA ARG A 310 -7.73 11.03 25.19
C ARG A 310 -7.47 9.54 25.34
N LEU A 311 -7.65 8.75 24.27
CA LEU A 311 -7.40 7.30 24.25
C LEU A 311 -5.95 6.94 24.65
N ASN A 312 -5.00 7.84 24.34
CA ASN A 312 -3.58 7.68 24.67
C ASN A 312 -3.14 8.51 25.90
N GLY A 313 -4.07 9.15 26.61
CA GLY A 313 -3.77 9.92 27.83
C GLY A 313 -2.96 11.20 27.58
N LEU A 314 -3.16 11.82 26.40
CA LEU A 314 -2.44 13.02 25.98
C LEU A 314 -3.25 14.29 26.29
N ASP A 315 -2.59 15.32 26.80
CA ASP A 315 -3.15 16.65 27.10
C ASP A 315 -2.47 17.80 26.32
N ASN A 316 -1.46 17.46 25.52
CA ASN A 316 -0.61 18.38 24.77
C ASN A 316 -0.93 18.44 23.26
N VAL A 317 -2.14 18.04 22.86
CA VAL A 317 -2.61 18.03 21.47
C VAL A 317 -3.68 19.10 21.28
N GLU A 318 -3.39 20.06 20.43
CA GLU A 318 -4.30 21.13 20.00
C GLU A 318 -4.76 20.89 18.57
N THR A 319 -5.90 21.47 18.20
CA THR A 319 -6.46 21.28 16.85
C THR A 319 -6.88 22.60 16.23
N ILE A 320 -6.79 22.68 14.91
CA ILE A 320 -7.32 23.76 14.07
C ILE A 320 -8.23 23.13 13.02
N GLU A 321 -9.53 23.44 13.07
CA GLU A 321 -10.47 23.08 12.00
C GLU A 321 -10.43 24.15 10.92
N GLY A 322 -10.03 23.79 9.69
CA GLY A 322 -9.99 24.74 8.57
C GLY A 322 -9.22 24.28 7.36
N ASP A 323 -9.25 25.10 6.32
CA ASP A 323 -8.43 24.88 5.13
C ASP A 323 -6.94 24.98 5.47
N ALA A 324 -6.16 24.01 5.03
CA ALA A 324 -4.74 23.90 5.35
C ALA A 324 -3.91 25.11 4.89
N PHE A 325 -4.21 25.68 3.72
CA PHE A 325 -3.47 26.85 3.23
C PHE A 325 -3.78 28.10 4.05
N GLU A 326 -5.03 28.26 4.48
CA GLU A 326 -5.45 29.39 5.32
C GLU A 326 -4.90 29.24 6.75
N ALA A 327 -4.96 28.03 7.33
CA ALA A 327 -4.39 27.74 8.64
C ALA A 327 -2.88 28.00 8.68
N LEU A 328 -2.12 27.52 7.67
CA LEU A 328 -0.68 27.76 7.58
C LEU A 328 -0.33 29.26 7.44
N LYS A 329 -1.16 30.05 6.76
CA LYS A 329 -0.97 31.49 6.66
C LYS A 329 -1.25 32.18 8.01
N ALA A 330 -2.37 31.84 8.65
CA ALA A 330 -2.73 32.41 9.96
C ALA A 330 -1.63 32.18 10.99
N LEU A 331 -1.14 30.93 11.09
CA LEU A 331 -0.01 30.58 11.96
C LEU A 331 1.26 31.37 11.63
N ALA A 332 1.53 31.62 10.33
CA ALA A 332 2.69 32.42 9.92
C ALA A 332 2.53 33.92 10.26
N ASP A 333 1.32 34.48 10.15
CA ASP A 333 0.99 35.86 10.50
C ASP A 333 1.07 36.07 12.02
N GLU A 334 0.71 35.05 12.81
CA GLU A 334 0.85 34.99 14.27
C GLU A 334 2.31 34.73 14.71
N LYS A 335 3.21 34.51 13.76
CA LYS A 335 4.65 34.19 13.98
C LYS A 335 4.88 32.87 14.74
N GLU A 336 3.93 31.96 14.68
CA GLU A 336 4.09 30.62 15.25
C GLU A 336 5.25 29.86 14.58
N LYS A 337 5.95 29.07 15.39
CA LYS A 337 7.10 28.25 14.95
C LYS A 337 7.01 26.84 15.51
N PHE A 338 7.48 25.89 14.69
CA PHE A 338 7.48 24.46 15.01
C PHE A 338 8.85 23.86 14.68
N ASP A 339 9.28 22.92 15.50
CA ASP A 339 10.49 22.14 15.23
C ASP A 339 10.26 21.11 14.10
N VAL A 340 9.04 20.60 14.00
CA VAL A 340 8.67 19.61 12.98
C VAL A 340 7.34 20.03 12.35
N VAL A 341 7.30 20.05 11.03
CA VAL A 341 6.07 20.29 10.24
C VAL A 341 5.83 19.09 9.33
N VAL A 342 4.67 18.47 9.44
CA VAL A 342 4.21 17.37 8.58
C VAL A 342 3.15 17.88 7.62
N LEU A 343 3.35 17.61 6.33
CA LEU A 343 2.43 17.94 5.24
C LEU A 343 2.09 16.66 4.47
N ASP A 344 0.91 16.08 4.74
CA ASP A 344 0.42 14.86 4.08
C ASP A 344 -0.89 15.12 3.32
N PRO A 345 -0.85 15.94 2.25
CA PRO A 345 -2.04 16.38 1.55
C PRO A 345 -2.70 15.26 0.75
N PRO A 346 -4.00 15.40 0.43
CA PRO A 346 -4.65 14.57 -0.56
C PRO A 346 -3.97 14.72 -1.93
N ALA A 347 -4.33 13.87 -2.92
CA ALA A 347 -3.75 13.93 -4.25
C ALA A 347 -4.05 15.28 -4.94
N LEU A 348 -3.10 16.22 -4.91
CA LEU A 348 -3.22 17.53 -5.57
C LEU A 348 -3.06 17.43 -7.11
N ILE A 349 -2.60 16.28 -7.62
CA ILE A 349 -2.54 15.98 -9.07
C ILE A 349 -3.39 14.73 -9.36
N PRO A 350 -4.73 14.86 -9.42
CA PRO A 350 -5.61 13.71 -9.65
C PRO A 350 -5.52 13.16 -11.09
N ARG A 351 -5.16 14.00 -12.06
CA ARG A 351 -5.08 13.64 -13.49
C ARG A 351 -3.84 14.28 -14.11
N ARG A 352 -3.31 13.66 -15.17
CA ARG A 352 -2.11 14.17 -15.88
C ARG A 352 -2.27 15.60 -16.40
N ARG A 353 -3.47 16.00 -16.84
CA ARG A 353 -3.74 17.38 -17.29
C ARG A 353 -3.62 18.41 -16.17
N ASP A 354 -3.80 18.01 -14.91
CA ASP A 354 -3.76 18.87 -13.73
C ASP A 354 -2.34 18.99 -13.16
N GLN A 355 -1.33 18.42 -13.84
CA GLN A 355 0.03 18.27 -13.33
C GLN A 355 0.66 19.61 -12.97
N LYS A 356 0.59 20.63 -13.84
CA LYS A 356 1.22 21.93 -13.60
C LYS A 356 0.62 22.63 -12.37
N ALA A 357 -0.71 22.73 -12.33
CA ALA A 357 -1.41 23.37 -11.22
C ALA A 357 -1.16 22.64 -9.88
N GLY A 358 -1.14 21.30 -9.91
CA GLY A 358 -0.86 20.53 -8.71
C GLY A 358 0.61 20.62 -8.26
N GLU A 359 1.58 20.68 -9.17
CA GLU A 359 2.99 20.94 -8.83
C GLU A 359 3.15 22.32 -8.16
N GLU A 360 2.46 23.34 -8.66
CA GLU A 360 2.43 24.68 -8.04
C GLU A 360 1.77 24.64 -6.65
N ALA A 361 0.69 23.87 -6.46
CA ALA A 361 0.04 23.71 -5.16
C ALA A 361 0.96 23.02 -4.14
N TYR A 362 1.65 21.93 -4.52
CA TYR A 362 2.66 21.30 -3.66
C TYR A 362 3.79 22.26 -3.29
N ALA A 363 4.29 23.02 -4.27
CA ALA A 363 5.35 24.01 -4.02
C ALA A 363 4.89 25.09 -3.02
N ARG A 364 3.68 25.62 -3.20
CA ARG A 364 3.10 26.61 -2.29
C ARG A 364 2.90 26.06 -0.87
N LEU A 365 2.38 24.82 -0.77
CA LEU A 365 2.18 24.15 0.52
C LEU A 365 3.51 23.99 1.26
N ASN A 366 4.55 23.47 0.58
CA ASN A 366 5.87 23.31 1.16
C ASN A 366 6.50 24.66 1.57
N GLN A 367 6.31 25.72 0.77
CA GLN A 367 6.79 27.07 1.13
C GLN A 367 6.13 27.62 2.41
N LEU A 368 4.83 27.39 2.58
CA LEU A 368 4.12 27.77 3.79
C LEU A 368 4.63 26.98 5.01
N GLY A 369 4.78 25.65 4.88
CA GLY A 369 5.34 24.83 5.94
C GLY A 369 6.77 25.26 6.34
N LEU A 370 7.63 25.56 5.36
CA LEU A 370 8.99 26.02 5.62
C LEU A 370 9.05 27.37 6.36
N ARG A 371 8.06 28.27 6.17
CA ARG A 371 7.97 29.54 6.91
C ARG A 371 7.68 29.34 8.40
N LEU A 372 7.04 28.22 8.75
CA LEU A 372 6.68 27.87 10.11
C LEU A 372 7.77 27.08 10.85
N LEU A 373 8.83 26.66 10.17
CA LEU A 373 9.91 25.93 10.84
C LEU A 373 10.76 26.86 11.69
N GLU A 374 11.16 26.32 12.84
CA GLU A 374 12.27 26.85 13.62
C GLU A 374 13.60 26.67 12.88
N ARG A 375 14.65 27.33 13.39
CA ARG A 375 16.00 27.05 12.92
C ARG A 375 16.35 25.59 13.16
N ASP A 376 16.89 24.92 12.15
CA ASP A 376 17.21 23.49 12.16
C ASP A 376 16.00 22.56 12.30
N GLY A 377 14.79 23.08 12.02
CA GLY A 377 13.54 22.32 12.02
C GLY A 377 13.44 21.33 10.85
N ILE A 378 12.53 20.37 10.97
CA ILE A 378 12.32 19.26 10.03
C ILE A 378 11.00 19.46 9.29
N LEU A 379 11.02 19.45 7.96
CA LEU A 379 9.83 19.33 7.12
C LEU A 379 9.65 17.89 6.66
N VAL A 380 8.51 17.30 6.98
CA VAL A 380 8.04 16.05 6.40
C VAL A 380 7.02 16.40 5.32
N SER A 381 7.32 16.09 4.06
CA SER A 381 6.41 16.35 2.93
C SER A 381 6.09 15.05 2.21
N ALA A 382 4.80 14.71 2.16
CA ALA A 382 4.30 13.51 1.50
C ALA A 382 3.50 13.84 0.23
N SER A 383 3.36 12.86 -0.65
CA SER A 383 2.52 12.95 -1.83
C SER A 383 1.96 11.58 -2.22
N CYS A 384 0.64 11.51 -2.39
CA CYS A 384 -0.03 10.37 -2.99
C CYS A 384 -0.33 10.56 -4.50
N SER A 385 0.19 11.61 -5.13
CA SER A 385 -0.01 11.90 -6.56
C SER A 385 0.92 11.10 -7.45
N MET A 386 0.39 10.20 -8.31
CA MET A 386 1.17 9.38 -9.25
C MET A 386 1.99 10.20 -10.27
N HIS A 387 1.55 11.42 -10.57
CA HIS A 387 2.15 12.28 -11.59
C HIS A 387 3.21 13.25 -11.04
N LEU A 388 3.50 13.18 -9.73
CA LEU A 388 4.56 13.95 -9.09
C LEU A 388 5.77 13.04 -8.86
N SER A 389 6.90 13.36 -9.49
CA SER A 389 8.15 12.62 -9.21
C SER A 389 8.78 13.10 -7.90
N GLN A 390 9.58 12.23 -7.29
CA GLN A 390 10.32 12.56 -6.08
C GLN A 390 11.23 13.77 -6.30
N GLU A 391 11.93 13.83 -7.44
CA GLU A 391 12.79 14.98 -7.75
C GLU A 391 11.99 16.29 -7.81
N LYS A 392 10.76 16.26 -8.35
CA LYS A 392 9.92 17.45 -8.40
C LYS A 392 9.38 17.85 -7.03
N LEU A 393 9.04 16.89 -6.17
CA LEU A 393 8.66 17.17 -4.79
C LEU A 393 9.83 17.80 -4.03
N VAL A 394 11.05 17.27 -4.23
CA VAL A 394 12.28 17.72 -3.55
C VAL A 394 12.86 18.98 -4.19
N CYS A 395 12.99 19.02 -5.52
CA CYS A 395 13.70 20.10 -6.25
C CYS A 395 12.76 21.19 -6.76
N GLY A 396 11.42 20.94 -6.73
CA GLY A 396 10.43 21.86 -7.25
C GLY A 396 10.39 23.16 -6.46
N HIS A 397 10.95 24.23 -7.00
CA HIS A 397 10.80 25.63 -6.57
C HIS A 397 11.04 25.97 -5.07
N CYS A 398 10.89 25.01 -4.15
CA CYS A 398 11.04 25.25 -2.71
C CYS A 398 12.47 25.58 -2.32
N ILE A 399 13.47 24.92 -2.94
CA ILE A 399 14.88 25.06 -2.58
C ILE A 399 15.52 26.30 -3.22
N LYS A 400 15.04 26.77 -4.37
CA LYS A 400 15.62 27.95 -5.03
C LYS A 400 15.49 29.26 -4.25
N HIS A 401 14.58 29.34 -3.30
CA HIS A 401 14.35 30.53 -2.47
C HIS A 401 14.87 30.40 -1.03
N LEU A 402 15.38 29.24 -0.64
CA LEU A 402 15.99 29.07 0.68
C LEU A 402 17.43 29.57 0.64
N LYS A 403 17.67 30.70 1.28
CA LYS A 403 19.02 31.19 1.59
C LYS A 403 19.73 30.12 2.42
N ARG A 404 20.87 29.69 1.98
CA ARG A 404 22.00 28.84 2.41
C ARG A 404 22.07 28.16 3.80
N ASN A 405 21.04 28.15 4.66
CA ASN A 405 21.13 27.66 6.05
C ASN A 405 20.11 26.62 6.46
N PHE A 406 19.41 25.95 5.53
CA PHE A 406 18.49 24.87 5.85
C PHE A 406 19.07 23.53 5.40
N LEU A 407 19.63 22.79 6.32
CA LEU A 407 20.14 21.42 6.16
C LEU A 407 19.34 20.53 7.09
N SER A 408 18.12 20.18 6.68
CA SER A 408 17.48 18.89 7.04
C SER A 408 16.04 18.86 6.57
N SER A 409 15.80 18.38 5.39
CA SER A 409 14.48 17.97 4.96
C SER A 409 14.47 16.44 4.86
N LEU A 410 13.65 15.82 5.69
CA LEU A 410 13.37 14.40 5.61
C LEU A 410 12.26 14.20 4.59
N TYR A 411 12.59 13.65 3.42
CA TYR A 411 11.60 13.34 2.39
C TYR A 411 11.07 11.94 2.62
N MET A 412 9.78 11.84 2.94
CA MET A 412 9.08 10.58 3.04
C MET A 412 8.14 10.46 1.84
N HIS A 413 8.37 9.48 1.01
CA HIS A 413 7.57 9.25 -0.18
C HIS A 413 6.63 8.08 0.09
N GLY A 414 5.34 8.37 0.19
CA GLY A 414 4.29 7.35 0.18
C GLY A 414 4.12 6.82 -1.24
N VAL A 415 4.35 5.53 -1.44
CA VAL A 415 4.36 4.92 -2.76
C VAL A 415 3.05 4.28 -3.09
N ARG A 416 2.51 4.69 -4.22
CA ARG A 416 1.51 3.93 -4.96
C ARG A 416 2.17 2.82 -5.76
N GLU A 417 1.73 1.58 -5.49
CA GLU A 417 1.77 0.41 -6.36
C GLU A 417 3.12 -0.10 -6.88
N GLY A 418 3.61 -1.16 -6.27
CA GLY A 418 4.24 -2.26 -6.98
C GLY A 418 5.73 -2.20 -7.32
N ARG A 419 6.53 -1.20 -6.93
CA ARG A 419 7.95 -1.14 -7.30
C ARG A 419 8.98 -1.02 -6.17
N TRP A 420 8.59 -1.14 -4.91
CA TRP A 420 9.45 -0.74 -3.78
C TRP A 420 10.17 -1.84 -3.03
N LEU A 421 9.85 -3.11 -3.26
CA LEU A 421 10.60 -4.22 -2.65
C LEU A 421 12.01 -4.41 -3.23
N GLN A 422 12.41 -3.68 -4.28
CA GLN A 422 13.73 -3.84 -4.92
C GLN A 422 14.77 -2.75 -4.63
N LYS A 423 14.44 -1.65 -3.95
CA LYS A 423 15.40 -0.52 -3.83
C LYS A 423 15.83 -0.10 -2.44
N TYR A 424 15.20 -0.58 -1.37
CA TYR A 424 15.62 -0.22 0.00
C TYR A 424 15.45 -1.41 0.95
N ALA A 425 16.19 -2.48 0.71
CA ALA A 425 16.71 -3.31 1.80
C ALA A 425 18.04 -2.68 2.25
N PRO A 426 18.36 -2.71 3.56
CA PRO A 426 19.57 -2.09 4.11
C PRO A 426 20.83 -2.63 3.48
#